data_f01a969727ad3364e27cf02e6ac7f773
#
_entry.id   f01a969727ad3364e27cf02e6ac7f773
#
_cell.length_a   1.000
_cell.length_b   1.000
_cell.length_c   1.000
_cell.angle_alpha   90.00
_cell.angle_beta   90.00
_cell.angle_gamma   90.00
#
_symmetry.space_group_name_H-M   'P 1'
#
loop_
_entity.id
_entity.type
_entity.pdbx_description
1 polymer ?
#
loop_
_entity_poly.entity_id
_entity_poly.type
_entity_poly.pdbx_seq_one_letter_code
_entity_poly.pdbx_strand_id
1 'polypeptide(L)'
;MSALLGACTSILPECGVCSSPPLSDLNGRWELAKWNRAPDSQGRVRLRTLPLDKNNPATLVFDLSNHRLSGFSGCNSFTTTVSEHPKGIILGQLANTRKMCAELAKTEFETDFMYQLSDYRSLKMENNELLLVGRDGDILLFVRKK
;
A
#
# COMPACT_ATOMS: atom_id res chain seq x y z
N MET A 1 -1.16 -8.49 -40.28
CA MET A 1 -1.37 -8.26 -39.79
C MET A 1 -1.46 -8.08 -38.72
N SER A 2 -1.44 -7.90 -38.08
CA SER A 2 -1.27 -7.77 -37.26
C SER A 2 -1.64 -7.49 -36.19
N ALA A 3 -1.95 -7.46 -35.60
CA ALA A 3 -2.26 -7.21 -34.74
C ALA A 3 -2.16 -7.11 -33.66
N LEU A 4 -2.16 -7.13 -33.23
CA LEU A 4 -2.14 -7.05 -32.37
C LEU A 4 -2.26 -6.92 -31.37
N LEU A 5 -2.32 -6.77 -30.85
CA LEU A 5 -2.46 -6.57 -30.16
C LEU A 5 -2.53 -6.60 -29.08
N GLY A 6 -2.66 -6.73 -28.83
CA GLY A 6 -2.87 -6.91 -27.82
C GLY A 6 -3.00 -6.30 -26.75
N ALA A 7 -2.68 -6.53 -26.13
CA ALA A 7 -2.46 -5.85 -25.09
C ALA A 7 -3.55 -5.67 -24.19
N CYS A 8 -3.30 -5.26 -23.13
CA CYS A 8 -4.19 -4.86 -22.16
C CYS A 8 -4.92 -3.66 -22.61
N THR A 9 -5.43 -3.70 -23.71
CA THR A 9 -6.11 -2.58 -24.15
C THR A 9 -7.37 -2.58 -23.45
N SER A 10 -7.50 -1.81 -22.94
CA SER A 10 -8.53 -1.29 -22.41
C SER A 10 -9.88 -1.79 -22.55
N ILE A 11 -10.17 -2.33 -23.46
CA ILE A 11 -11.50 -2.70 -23.67
C ILE A 11 -11.92 -3.88 -22.86
N LEU A 12 -10.98 -4.69 -22.46
CA LEU A 12 -11.30 -5.91 -21.77
C LEU A 12 -11.31 -5.71 -20.28
N PRO A 13 -12.45 -5.81 -19.66
CA PRO A 13 -12.53 -5.62 -18.23
C PRO A 13 -11.73 -6.65 -17.44
N GLU A 14 -11.49 -7.78 -18.01
CA GLU A 14 -10.72 -8.79 -17.32
C GLU A 14 -9.23 -8.53 -17.34
N CYS A 15 -8.82 -7.43 -17.89
CA CYS A 15 -7.44 -7.04 -17.81
C CYS A 15 -7.05 -6.58 -16.42
N GLY A 16 -7.70 -7.07 -15.42
CA GLY A 16 -7.30 -6.79 -14.07
C GLY A 16 -5.88 -7.19 -13.79
N VAL A 17 -5.43 -8.22 -14.46
CA VAL A 17 -4.04 -8.66 -14.36
C VAL A 17 -3.08 -7.56 -14.79
N CYS A 18 -3.52 -6.72 -15.68
CA CYS A 18 -2.66 -5.67 -16.21
C CYS A 18 -2.51 -4.49 -15.25
N SER A 19 -3.34 -4.44 -14.23
CA SER A 19 -3.24 -3.37 -13.27
C SER A 19 -2.34 -3.73 -12.08
N SER A 20 -1.90 -4.97 -11.99
CA SER A 20 -0.97 -5.36 -10.94
C SER A 20 0.44 -4.95 -11.36
N PRO A 21 1.15 -4.20 -10.54
CA PRO A 21 2.50 -3.80 -10.91
C PRO A 21 3.42 -5.01 -10.92
N PRO A 22 4.39 -5.05 -11.83
CA PRO A 22 5.44 -6.03 -11.69
C PRO A 22 6.21 -5.73 -10.42
N LEU A 23 6.69 -6.78 -9.78
CA LEU A 23 7.37 -6.62 -8.50
C LEU A 23 8.51 -5.61 -8.58
N SER A 24 9.25 -5.63 -9.69
CA SER A 24 10.40 -4.73 -9.88
C SER A 24 10.03 -3.25 -9.80
N ASP A 25 8.82 -2.89 -10.17
CA ASP A 25 8.40 -1.49 -10.17
C ASP A 25 8.14 -0.96 -8.76
N LEU A 26 8.04 -1.84 -7.79
CA LEU A 26 7.81 -1.44 -6.41
C LEU A 26 9.08 -1.10 -5.66
N ASN A 27 10.24 -1.49 -6.18
CA ASN A 27 11.50 -1.32 -5.45
C ASN A 27 11.72 0.13 -5.04
N GLY A 28 12.16 0.34 -3.81
CA GLY A 28 12.44 1.67 -3.30
C GLY A 28 11.52 2.09 -2.17
N ARG A 29 11.52 3.37 -1.89
CA ARG A 29 10.83 3.96 -0.74
C ARG A 29 9.57 4.69 -1.18
N TRP A 30 8.50 4.42 -0.48
CA TRP A 30 7.20 5.04 -0.68
C TRP A 30 6.75 5.68 0.61
N GLU A 31 6.13 6.85 0.54
CA GLU A 31 5.62 7.56 1.70
C GLU A 31 4.11 7.72 1.61
N LEU A 32 3.44 7.46 2.72
CA LEU A 32 1.98 7.61 2.77
C LEU A 32 1.61 9.08 2.62
N ALA A 33 0.84 9.38 1.59
CA ALA A 33 0.40 10.74 1.30
C ALA A 33 -1.05 10.99 1.70
N LYS A 34 -1.92 10.00 1.48
CA LYS A 34 -3.34 10.14 1.77
C LYS A 34 -3.92 8.80 2.20
N TRP A 35 -4.95 8.87 3.01
CA TRP A 35 -5.74 7.72 3.41
C TRP A 35 -7.20 8.09 3.24
N ASN A 36 -7.82 7.55 2.19
CA ASN A 36 -9.24 7.74 1.93
C ASN A 36 -10.00 6.62 2.63
N ARG A 37 -10.94 7.00 3.46
CA ARG A 37 -11.82 6.00 4.08
C ARG A 37 -12.81 5.49 3.06
N ALA A 38 -13.31 4.29 3.30
CA ALA A 38 -14.36 3.74 2.47
C ALA A 38 -15.54 4.71 2.40
N PRO A 39 -16.26 4.73 1.27
CA PRO A 39 -17.44 5.59 1.15
C PRO A 39 -18.47 5.26 2.22
N ASP A 40 -19.14 6.30 2.73
CA ASP A 40 -20.22 6.09 3.69
C ASP A 40 -21.49 5.64 2.96
N SER A 41 -22.59 5.51 3.70
CA SER A 41 -23.86 5.03 3.15
C SER A 41 -24.42 5.92 2.04
N GLN A 42 -23.91 7.16 1.93
CA GLN A 42 -24.32 8.10 0.89
C GLN A 42 -23.28 8.23 -0.22
N GLY A 43 -22.26 7.37 -0.21
CA GLY A 43 -21.22 7.38 -1.23
C GLY A 43 -20.15 8.44 -1.02
N ARG A 44 -20.13 9.12 0.11
CA ARG A 44 -19.13 10.16 0.35
C ARG A 44 -17.83 9.57 0.87
N VAL A 45 -16.72 10.00 0.30
CA VAL A 45 -15.38 9.58 0.70
C VAL A 45 -14.81 10.66 1.61
N ARG A 46 -14.25 10.25 2.74
CA ARG A 46 -13.62 11.17 3.69
C ARG A 46 -12.16 10.82 3.86
N LEU A 47 -11.34 11.85 3.94
CA LEU A 47 -9.93 11.67 4.22
C LEU A 47 -9.74 11.41 5.71
N ARG A 48 -8.89 10.45 6.02
CA ARG A 48 -8.45 10.25 7.39
C ARG A 48 -7.33 11.24 7.70
N THR A 49 -7.41 11.88 8.85
CA THR A 49 -6.32 12.72 9.33
C THR A 49 -5.13 11.83 9.70
N LEU A 50 -3.95 12.21 9.23
CA LEU A 50 -2.72 11.50 9.53
C LEU A 50 -2.00 12.20 10.68
N PRO A 51 -1.92 11.59 11.87
CA PRO A 51 -1.31 12.23 13.04
C PRO A 51 0.21 12.06 13.04
N LEU A 52 0.84 12.34 11.91
CA LEU A 52 2.26 12.12 11.69
C LEU A 52 2.91 13.43 11.25
N ASP A 53 4.19 13.58 11.60
CA ASP A 53 4.95 14.72 11.13
C ASP A 53 5.25 14.57 9.63
N LYS A 54 5.19 15.69 8.92
CA LYS A 54 5.49 15.67 7.49
C LYS A 54 6.89 15.16 7.18
N ASN A 55 7.81 15.32 8.10
CA ASN A 55 9.17 14.85 7.93
C ASN A 55 9.36 13.41 8.35
N ASN A 56 8.33 12.79 8.92
CA ASN A 56 8.41 11.41 9.38
C ASN A 56 7.11 10.67 9.11
N PRO A 57 6.74 10.55 7.83
CA PRO A 57 5.49 9.88 7.46
C PRO A 57 5.60 8.37 7.60
N ALA A 58 4.46 7.70 7.54
CA ALA A 58 4.46 6.25 7.42
C ALA A 58 5.07 5.87 6.08
N THR A 59 5.87 4.82 6.05
CA THR A 59 6.61 4.44 4.86
C THR A 59 6.53 2.96 4.56
N LEU A 60 6.71 2.65 3.27
CA LEU A 60 6.97 1.31 2.78
C LEU A 60 8.29 1.34 2.03
N VAL A 61 9.19 0.42 2.35
CA VAL A 61 10.47 0.32 1.66
C VAL A 61 10.59 -1.11 1.14
N PHE A 62 10.53 -1.24 -0.19
CA PHE A 62 10.67 -2.53 -0.85
C PHE A 62 12.13 -2.76 -1.21
N ASP A 63 12.69 -3.84 -0.70
CA ASP A 63 14.02 -4.34 -1.07
C ASP A 63 13.82 -5.68 -1.73
N LEU A 64 13.65 -5.65 -3.03
CA LEU A 64 13.22 -6.82 -3.78
C LEU A 64 14.34 -7.83 -3.97
N SER A 65 15.59 -7.39 -3.93
CA SER A 65 16.70 -8.32 -4.00
C SER A 65 16.73 -9.27 -2.81
N ASN A 66 16.18 -8.84 -1.68
CA ASN A 66 16.08 -9.64 -0.47
C ASN A 66 14.64 -10.08 -0.18
N HIS A 67 13.72 -9.88 -1.11
CA HIS A 67 12.30 -10.23 -0.95
C HIS A 67 11.74 -9.68 0.36
N ARG A 68 12.03 -8.41 0.64
CA ARG A 68 11.68 -7.80 1.90
C ARG A 68 10.91 -6.50 1.71
N LEU A 69 9.91 -6.30 2.55
CA LEU A 69 9.27 -5.02 2.76
C LEU A 69 9.54 -4.61 4.20
N SER A 70 9.98 -3.39 4.38
CA SER A 70 10.12 -2.81 5.71
C SER A 70 9.49 -1.42 5.69
N GLY A 71 9.34 -0.83 6.86
CA GLY A 71 8.80 0.51 6.90
C GLY A 71 8.61 1.02 8.31
N PHE A 72 7.95 2.18 8.36
CA PHE A 72 7.67 2.88 9.60
C PHE A 72 6.15 3.12 9.65
N SER A 73 5.55 2.76 10.78
CA SER A 73 4.10 2.80 10.93
C SER A 73 3.59 4.04 11.68
N GLY A 74 4.45 5.03 11.84
CA GLY A 74 4.12 6.24 12.61
C GLY A 74 4.72 6.25 14.00
N CYS A 75 5.05 5.10 14.53
CA CYS A 75 5.65 4.96 15.85
C CYS A 75 6.70 3.86 15.85
N ASN A 76 6.38 2.73 15.24
CA ASN A 76 7.27 1.56 15.23
C ASN A 76 7.73 1.22 13.82
N SER A 77 8.81 0.47 13.74
CA SER A 77 9.29 -0.09 12.48
C SER A 77 8.72 -1.49 12.31
N PHE A 78 8.52 -1.90 11.07
CA PHE A 78 8.04 -3.22 10.76
C PHE A 78 8.80 -3.82 9.60
N THR A 79 8.71 -5.12 9.44
CA THR A 79 9.30 -5.85 8.32
C THR A 79 8.45 -7.06 7.99
N THR A 80 8.47 -7.46 6.72
CA THR A 80 7.82 -8.67 6.25
C THR A 80 8.48 -9.13 4.97
N THR A 81 8.11 -10.30 4.50
CA THR A 81 8.55 -10.80 3.20
C THR A 81 7.59 -10.34 2.11
N VAL A 82 8.11 -10.28 0.89
CA VAL A 82 7.33 -9.92 -0.30
C VAL A 82 7.53 -11.02 -1.33
N SER A 83 6.45 -11.52 -1.88
CA SER A 83 6.54 -12.48 -2.97
C SER A 83 5.53 -12.16 -4.04
N GLU A 84 5.83 -12.62 -5.25
CA GLU A 84 4.96 -12.43 -6.39
C GLU A 84 4.10 -13.68 -6.56
N HIS A 85 2.83 -13.47 -6.85
CA HIS A 85 1.88 -14.53 -7.05
C HIS A 85 1.05 -14.20 -8.30
N PRO A 86 0.53 -15.19 -9.02
CA PRO A 86 -0.28 -14.90 -10.21
C PRO A 86 -1.43 -13.93 -9.96
N LYS A 87 -1.94 -13.86 -8.75
CA LYS A 87 -3.03 -12.96 -8.40
C LYS A 87 -2.57 -11.65 -7.78
N GLY A 88 -1.27 -11.38 -7.78
CA GLY A 88 -0.73 -10.13 -7.26
C GLY A 88 0.41 -10.36 -6.28
N ILE A 89 0.68 -9.34 -5.49
CA ILE A 89 1.79 -9.35 -4.54
C ILE A 89 1.29 -9.84 -3.20
N ILE A 90 2.04 -10.72 -2.58
CA ILE A 90 1.73 -11.28 -1.27
C ILE A 90 2.74 -10.81 -0.26
N LEU A 91 2.25 -10.23 0.83
CA LEU A 91 3.07 -9.88 1.98
C LEU A 91 2.97 -11.01 3.01
N GLY A 92 4.09 -11.34 3.60
CA GLY A 92 4.13 -12.35 4.64
C GLY A 92 3.66 -11.81 5.98
N GLN A 93 3.94 -12.55 7.03
CA GLN A 93 3.57 -12.15 8.36
C GLN A 93 4.38 -10.93 8.78
N LEU A 94 3.71 -9.93 9.34
CA LEU A 94 4.36 -8.69 9.77
C LEU A 94 5.01 -8.88 11.12
N ALA A 95 6.24 -8.40 11.23
CA ALA A 95 6.96 -8.31 12.50
C ALA A 95 7.24 -6.83 12.76
N ASN A 96 6.96 -6.36 13.95
CA ASN A 96 7.13 -4.95 14.27
C ASN A 96 7.72 -4.76 15.65
N THR A 97 8.42 -3.63 15.85
CA THR A 97 8.86 -3.23 17.18
C THR A 97 7.65 -2.78 17.98
N ARG A 98 7.79 -2.74 19.30
CA ARG A 98 6.66 -2.45 20.18
C ARG A 98 6.99 -1.34 21.15
N LYS A 99 7.51 -0.24 20.66
CA LYS A 99 7.67 0.95 21.49
C LYS A 99 6.30 1.53 21.79
N MET A 100 6.15 2.10 22.96
CA MET A 100 4.95 2.86 23.26
C MET A 100 5.01 4.19 22.51
N CYS A 101 3.93 4.51 21.82
CA CYS A 101 3.80 5.81 21.18
C CYS A 101 3.41 6.84 22.23
N ALA A 102 4.01 8.01 22.14
CA ALA A 102 3.75 9.06 23.12
C ALA A 102 2.32 9.60 23.03
N GLU A 103 1.74 9.54 21.84
CA GLU A 103 0.41 10.10 21.59
C GLU A 103 -0.57 9.00 21.23
N LEU A 104 -1.76 9.06 21.83
CA LEU A 104 -2.80 8.08 21.56
C LEU A 104 -3.16 8.04 20.07
N ALA A 105 -3.22 9.20 19.43
CA ALA A 105 -3.57 9.27 18.00
C ALA A 105 -2.58 8.49 17.15
N LYS A 106 -1.30 8.49 17.51
CA LYS A 106 -0.28 7.71 16.78
C LYS A 106 -0.43 6.23 17.03
N THR A 107 -0.81 5.84 18.23
CA THR A 107 -1.07 4.44 18.56
C THR A 107 -2.25 3.92 17.74
N GLU A 108 -3.32 4.68 17.68
CA GLU A 108 -4.49 4.31 16.89
C GLU A 108 -4.16 4.23 15.40
N PHE A 109 -3.42 5.22 14.91
CA PHE A 109 -2.99 5.21 13.51
C PHE A 109 -2.16 3.96 13.21
N GLU A 110 -1.18 3.66 14.04
CA GLU A 110 -0.31 2.50 13.83
C GLU A 110 -1.11 1.20 13.81
N THR A 111 -2.04 1.05 14.73
CA THR A 111 -2.88 -0.15 14.79
C THR A 111 -3.65 -0.33 13.48
N ASP A 112 -4.26 0.75 13.00
CA ASP A 112 -5.04 0.70 11.77
C ASP A 112 -4.15 0.50 10.55
N PHE A 113 -2.99 1.14 10.52
CA PHE A 113 -2.05 1.01 9.40
C PHE A 113 -1.54 -0.43 9.29
N MET A 114 -1.14 -1.02 10.42
CA MET A 114 -0.67 -2.41 10.43
C MET A 114 -1.79 -3.37 10.04
N TYR A 115 -3.03 -3.07 10.45
CA TYR A 115 -4.17 -3.87 10.03
C TYR A 115 -4.34 -3.84 8.52
N GLN A 116 -4.25 -2.65 7.90
CA GLN A 116 -4.37 -2.54 6.44
C GLN A 116 -3.29 -3.35 5.72
N LEU A 117 -2.07 -3.32 6.23
CA LEU A 117 -0.99 -4.11 5.64
C LEU A 117 -1.18 -5.61 5.82
N SER A 118 -1.79 -6.03 6.91
CA SER A 118 -1.96 -7.45 7.20
C SER A 118 -3.16 -8.06 6.47
N ASP A 119 -4.13 -7.25 6.08
CA ASP A 119 -5.37 -7.75 5.47
C ASP A 119 -5.85 -6.83 4.35
N TYR A 120 -4.96 -6.59 3.38
CA TYR A 120 -5.33 -5.79 2.23
C TYR A 120 -5.98 -6.65 1.15
N ARG A 121 -6.71 -5.98 0.24
CA ARG A 121 -7.32 -6.63 -0.90
C ARG A 121 -6.36 -6.63 -2.09
N SER A 122 -5.71 -5.52 -2.36
CA SER A 122 -4.79 -5.41 -3.48
C SER A 122 -3.79 -4.28 -3.29
N LEU A 123 -2.66 -4.43 -3.96
CA LEU A 123 -1.66 -3.38 -4.15
C LEU A 123 -1.59 -3.12 -5.63
N LYS A 124 -1.68 -1.88 -6.05
CA LYS A 124 -1.58 -1.55 -7.47
C LYS A 124 -0.94 -0.20 -7.68
N MET A 125 -0.37 0.00 -8.86
CA MET A 125 0.22 1.27 -9.25
C MET A 125 -0.67 1.97 -10.25
N GLU A 126 -0.89 3.27 -10.02
CA GLU A 126 -1.59 4.15 -10.94
C GLU A 126 -0.86 5.48 -10.96
N ASN A 127 -0.51 5.97 -12.14
CA ASN A 127 0.12 7.28 -12.29
C ASN A 127 1.36 7.45 -11.41
N ASN A 128 2.16 6.40 -11.30
CA ASN A 128 3.38 6.41 -10.48
C ASN A 128 3.12 6.58 -8.99
N GLU A 129 1.91 6.23 -8.56
CA GLU A 129 1.53 6.18 -7.16
C GLU A 129 1.19 4.74 -6.79
N LEU A 130 1.39 4.39 -5.54
CA LEU A 130 1.08 3.05 -5.06
C LEU A 130 -0.19 3.12 -4.22
N LEU A 131 -1.16 2.29 -4.57
CA LEU A 131 -2.43 2.23 -3.87
C LEU A 131 -2.54 0.90 -3.14
N LEU A 132 -2.77 0.97 -1.85
CA LEU A 132 -3.13 -0.19 -1.06
C LEU A 132 -4.63 -0.11 -0.81
N VAL A 133 -5.35 -1.10 -1.31
CA VAL A 133 -6.80 -1.16 -1.16
C VAL A 133 -7.12 -2.15 -0.06
N GLY A 134 -7.73 -1.68 0.99
CA GLY A 134 -8.11 -2.53 2.12
C GLY A 134 -9.38 -3.31 1.84
N ARG A 135 -9.59 -4.36 2.60
CA ARG A 135 -10.82 -5.15 2.48
C ARG A 135 -12.04 -4.37 2.94
N ASP A 136 -11.83 -3.41 3.82
CA ASP A 136 -12.89 -2.53 4.30
C ASP A 136 -13.26 -1.43 3.30
N GLY A 137 -12.51 -1.31 2.21
CA GLY A 137 -12.75 -0.29 1.21
C GLY A 137 -11.91 0.96 1.36
N ASP A 138 -11.11 1.04 2.41
CA ASP A 138 -10.19 2.16 2.57
C ASP A 138 -9.10 2.07 1.51
N ILE A 139 -8.58 3.23 1.11
CA ILE A 139 -7.50 3.30 0.11
C ILE A 139 -6.38 4.15 0.67
N LEU A 140 -5.20 3.56 0.79
CA LEU A 140 -4.00 4.25 1.21
C LEU A 140 -3.17 4.56 -0.02
N LEU A 141 -2.86 5.83 -0.21
CA LEU A 141 -2.11 6.29 -1.38
C LEU A 141 -0.70 6.66 -0.96
N PHE A 142 0.27 6.03 -1.59
CA PHE A 142 1.69 6.28 -1.33
C PHE A 142 2.33 6.92 -2.55
N VAL A 143 3.26 7.82 -2.30
CA VAL A 143 4.04 8.45 -3.36
C VAL A 143 5.48 7.99 -3.26
N ARG A 144 6.11 7.87 -4.42
CA ARG A 144 7.50 7.41 -4.47
C ARG A 144 8.42 8.51 -3.96
N LYS A 145 9.32 8.14 -3.10
CA LYS A 145 10.34 9.05 -2.60
C LYS A 145 11.68 8.74 -3.27
N LYS A 146 12.27 9.75 -3.83
CA LYS A 146 13.58 9.60 -4.48
C LYS A 146 14.71 9.74 -3.48
#